data_9e6ee4cd330243e9539a788a90925ad7
#
_entry.id   9e6ee4cd330243e9539a788a90925ad7
#
_cell.length_a   1.000
_cell.length_b   1.000
_cell.length_c   1.000
_cell.angle_alpha   90.00
_cell.angle_beta   90.00
_cell.angle_gamma   90.00
#
_symmetry.space_group_name_H-M   'P 1'
#
loop_
_entity.id
_entity.type
_entity.pdbx_description
1 polymer ?
#
loop_
_entity_poly.entity_id
_entity_poly.type
_entity_poly.pdbx_seq_one_letter_code
_entity_poly.pdbx_strand_id
1 'polypeptide(L)'
;VYEAPRFEQNGVLCGPYLDNRIGCVTLLLMMEQLADKEIENDLYFVFTAQEEVGLRGAGAAAFAVEPDAAIAVDVTDTGDLPEMKSAMAVELGKGPAVKVMDRSVICTPAVVDALEQAAKDCGVSAQREILLCGGTDTSVLQKARAGVQAGAVSIPTRYIHSPSEFC
;
A
#
# COMPACT_ATOMS: atom_id res chain seq x y z
N VAL A 1 -22.59 10.76 5.93
CA VAL A 1 -22.35 11.54 7.18
C VAL A 1 -20.86 11.49 7.42
N TYR A 2 -20.20 12.65 7.57
CA TYR A 2 -18.78 12.71 7.92
C TYR A 2 -18.62 12.39 9.42
N GLU A 3 -17.81 11.39 9.73
CA GLU A 3 -17.35 11.14 11.09
C GLU A 3 -15.86 11.49 11.19
N ALA A 4 -15.45 12.09 12.30
CA ALA A 4 -14.04 12.36 12.55
C ALA A 4 -13.31 11.04 12.77
N PRO A 5 -12.08 10.88 12.28
CA PRO A 5 -11.25 9.71 12.58
C PRO A 5 -11.08 9.58 14.11
N ARG A 6 -11.10 8.35 14.60
CA ARG A 6 -10.90 8.03 16.01
C ARG A 6 -10.10 6.76 16.19
N PHE A 7 -9.30 6.72 17.23
CA PHE A 7 -8.68 5.48 17.66
C PHE A 7 -9.68 4.65 18.47
N GLU A 8 -9.84 3.43 18.08
CA GLU A 8 -10.64 2.45 18.79
C GLU A 8 -9.77 1.67 19.80
N GLN A 9 -10.40 0.82 20.60
CA GLN A 9 -9.67 -0.09 21.46
C GLN A 9 -8.77 -1.02 20.64
N ASN A 10 -7.63 -1.41 21.20
CA ASN A 10 -6.64 -2.29 20.56
C ASN A 10 -5.86 -1.68 19.37
N GLY A 11 -5.78 -0.36 19.28
CA GLY A 11 -4.93 0.30 18.29
C GLY A 11 -5.52 0.37 16.88
N VAL A 12 -6.80 0.09 16.72
CA VAL A 12 -7.49 0.24 15.44
C VAL A 12 -7.85 1.70 15.22
N LEU A 13 -7.57 2.20 14.03
CA LEU A 13 -8.03 3.51 13.58
C LEU A 13 -9.33 3.34 12.78
N CYS A 14 -10.35 4.12 13.14
CA CYS A 14 -11.60 4.20 12.40
C CYS A 14 -11.83 5.58 11.84
N GLY A 15 -12.22 5.69 10.59
CA GLY A 15 -12.55 6.98 9.98
C GLY A 15 -12.88 6.86 8.50
N PRO A 16 -13.37 7.95 7.90
CA PRO A 16 -13.56 8.04 6.46
C PRO A 16 -12.23 8.33 5.76
N TYR A 17 -12.10 7.87 4.54
CA TYR A 17 -10.99 8.20 3.65
C TYR A 17 -9.61 7.76 4.19
N LEU A 18 -9.55 6.66 4.94
CA LEU A 18 -8.28 6.02 5.28
C LEU A 18 -7.61 5.51 4.01
N ASP A 19 -8.40 5.12 3.06
CA ASP A 19 -8.05 4.98 1.66
C ASP A 19 -7.92 6.36 0.96
N ASN A 20 -6.73 6.84 0.60
CA ASN A 20 -5.45 6.31 1.04
C ASN A 20 -4.69 7.34 1.90
N ARG A 21 -5.38 8.02 2.83
CA ARG A 21 -4.74 8.97 3.74
C ARG A 21 -3.80 8.28 4.72
N ILE A 22 -4.07 7.03 5.08
CA ILE A 22 -3.19 6.27 5.97
C ILE A 22 -1.86 5.96 5.29
N GLY A 23 -1.87 5.65 4.00
CA GLY A 23 -0.67 5.53 3.19
C GLY A 23 0.13 6.83 3.12
N CYS A 24 -0.57 7.98 2.95
CA CYS A 24 0.08 9.29 2.99
C CYS A 24 0.77 9.55 4.34
N VAL A 25 0.10 9.25 5.46
CA VAL A 25 0.68 9.39 6.81
C VAL A 25 1.89 8.47 6.97
N THR A 26 1.81 7.25 6.48
CA THR A 26 2.93 6.29 6.51
C THR A 26 4.15 6.85 5.77
N LEU A 27 3.98 7.41 4.58
CA LEU A 27 5.07 8.03 3.84
C LEU A 27 5.66 9.25 4.58
N LEU A 28 4.83 10.09 5.19
CA LEU A 28 5.30 11.24 5.98
C LEU A 28 6.13 10.80 7.18
N LEU A 29 5.70 9.76 7.90
CA LEU A 29 6.45 9.19 9.02
C LEU A 29 7.77 8.56 8.55
N MET A 30 7.79 7.92 7.38
CA MET A 30 9.03 7.42 6.77
C MET A 30 10.00 8.56 6.44
N MET A 31 9.51 9.65 5.84
CA MET A 31 10.33 10.85 5.56
C MET A 31 10.93 11.41 6.85
N GLU A 32 10.15 11.54 7.91
CA GLU A 32 10.62 12.00 9.21
C GLU A 32 11.72 11.09 9.79
N GLN A 33 11.53 9.79 9.73
CA GLN A 33 12.51 8.81 10.23
C GLN A 33 13.81 8.78 9.41
N LEU A 34 13.77 9.19 8.16
CA LEU A 34 14.92 9.17 7.26
C LEU A 34 15.63 10.52 7.15
N ALA A 35 15.06 11.61 7.70
CA ALA A 35 15.54 12.98 7.50
C ALA A 35 17.01 13.20 7.87
N ASP A 36 17.49 12.51 8.92
CA ASP A 36 18.86 12.66 9.43
C ASP A 36 19.73 11.42 9.12
N LYS A 37 19.28 10.55 8.20
CA LYS A 37 20.06 9.35 7.83
C LYS A 37 20.78 9.54 6.51
N GLU A 38 22.00 9.05 6.43
CA GLU A 38 22.67 8.85 5.15
C GLU A 38 22.00 7.68 4.41
N ILE A 39 21.58 7.94 3.18
CA ILE A 39 20.89 6.98 2.32
C ILE A 39 21.69 6.89 1.01
N GLU A 40 22.01 5.66 0.61
CA GLU A 40 22.81 5.42 -0.61
C GLU A 40 22.02 5.63 -1.91
N ASN A 41 20.70 5.65 -1.84
CA ASN A 41 19.80 5.77 -2.99
C ASN A 41 19.09 7.12 -3.01
N ASP A 42 18.74 7.60 -4.19
CA ASP A 42 17.81 8.72 -4.36
C ASP A 42 16.39 8.22 -4.07
N LEU A 43 15.76 8.76 -3.02
CA LEU A 43 14.40 8.42 -2.64
C LEU A 43 13.41 9.51 -3.05
N TYR A 44 12.37 9.11 -3.74
CA TYR A 44 11.27 9.97 -4.16
C TYR A 44 9.98 9.55 -3.45
N PHE A 45 9.44 10.44 -2.62
CA PHE A 45 8.14 10.26 -1.98
C PHE A 45 7.09 10.98 -2.81
N VAL A 46 6.20 10.22 -3.42
CA VAL A 46 5.22 10.74 -4.38
C VAL A 46 3.81 10.54 -3.85
N PHE A 47 3.07 11.63 -3.73
CA PHE A 47 1.65 11.62 -3.36
C PHE A 47 0.84 11.78 -4.64
N THR A 48 0.33 10.67 -5.14
CA THR A 48 -0.34 10.61 -6.43
C THR A 48 -1.76 11.18 -6.37
N ALA A 49 -2.23 11.71 -7.48
CA ALA A 49 -3.59 12.19 -7.63
C ALA A 49 -4.38 11.25 -8.55
N GLN A 50 -5.68 11.14 -8.29
CA GLN A 50 -6.61 10.41 -9.17
C GLN A 50 -6.29 8.91 -9.30
N GLU A 51 -5.92 8.26 -8.21
CA GLU A 51 -5.74 6.80 -8.16
C GLU A 51 -7.06 6.10 -8.50
N GLU A 52 -8.14 6.44 -7.81
CA GLU A 52 -9.48 5.86 -7.86
C GLU A 52 -10.19 5.95 -9.24
N VAL A 53 -9.67 6.78 -10.11
CA VAL A 53 -10.24 7.00 -11.45
C VAL A 53 -9.28 6.61 -12.57
N GLY A 54 -8.36 5.70 -12.29
CA GLY A 54 -7.48 5.08 -13.27
C GLY A 54 -5.99 5.36 -13.09
N LEU A 55 -5.49 5.45 -11.84
CA LEU A 55 -4.06 5.45 -11.50
C LEU A 55 -3.27 6.57 -12.18
N ARG A 56 -3.89 7.74 -12.38
CA ARG A 56 -3.42 8.74 -13.35
C ARG A 56 -2.16 9.45 -12.92
N GLY A 57 -2.08 9.84 -11.65
CA GLY A 57 -0.93 10.57 -11.11
C GLY A 57 0.34 9.73 -11.06
N ALA A 58 0.22 8.46 -10.70
CA ALA A 58 1.35 7.56 -10.58
C ALA A 58 2.07 7.32 -11.90
N GLY A 59 1.32 7.13 -13.00
CA GLY A 59 1.92 6.96 -14.31
C GLY A 59 2.72 8.19 -14.77
N ALA A 60 2.19 9.39 -14.53
CA ALA A 60 2.87 10.64 -14.86
C ALA A 60 4.15 10.84 -14.00
N ALA A 61 4.05 10.54 -12.70
CA ALA A 61 5.18 10.64 -11.79
C ALA A 61 6.29 9.64 -12.15
N ALA A 62 5.96 8.39 -12.38
CA ALA A 62 6.92 7.37 -12.77
C ALA A 62 7.61 7.70 -14.11
N PHE A 63 6.87 8.28 -15.05
CA PHE A 63 7.47 8.75 -16.31
C PHE A 63 8.49 9.87 -16.08
N ALA A 64 8.23 10.78 -15.15
CA ALA A 64 9.11 11.92 -14.88
C ALA A 64 10.33 11.56 -14.03
N VAL A 65 10.14 10.69 -13.03
CA VAL A 65 11.20 10.27 -12.10
C VAL A 65 12.13 9.23 -12.71
N GLU A 66 11.62 8.36 -13.58
CA GLU A 66 12.35 7.22 -14.16
C GLU A 66 13.02 6.33 -13.09
N PRO A 67 12.25 5.80 -12.12
CA PRO A 67 12.83 5.05 -11.03
C PRO A 67 13.32 3.66 -11.48
N ASP A 68 14.37 3.14 -10.86
CA ASP A 68 14.82 1.74 -11.03
C ASP A 68 13.86 0.76 -10.36
N ALA A 69 13.31 1.16 -9.22
CA ALA A 69 12.30 0.41 -8.49
C ALA A 69 11.24 1.33 -7.90
N ALA A 70 10.02 0.83 -7.77
CA ALA A 70 8.89 1.56 -7.22
C ALA A 70 8.08 0.68 -6.26
N ILE A 71 7.65 1.28 -5.15
CA ILE A 71 6.79 0.63 -4.16
C ILE A 71 5.57 1.51 -3.95
N ALA A 72 4.38 0.98 -4.26
CA ALA A 72 3.13 1.61 -3.88
C ALA A 72 2.82 1.32 -2.41
N VAL A 73 2.32 2.32 -1.70
CA VAL A 73 1.79 2.17 -0.34
C VAL A 73 0.30 2.49 -0.41
N ASP A 74 -0.52 1.50 -0.19
CA ASP A 74 -1.97 1.59 -0.36
C ASP A 74 -2.70 0.81 0.73
N VAL A 75 -4.02 0.82 0.72
CA VAL A 75 -4.85 -0.04 1.54
C VAL A 75 -5.20 -1.33 0.79
N THR A 76 -5.67 -2.34 1.50
CA THR A 76 -6.22 -3.56 0.89
C THR A 76 -7.35 -4.12 1.74
N ASP A 77 -8.31 -4.75 1.08
CA ASP A 77 -9.38 -5.47 1.76
C ASP A 77 -8.86 -6.59 2.65
N THR A 78 -9.65 -6.98 3.64
CA THR A 78 -9.37 -8.12 4.50
C THR A 78 -10.40 -9.23 4.30
N GLY A 79 -9.98 -10.48 4.48
CA GLY A 79 -10.84 -11.63 4.37
C GLY A 79 -11.55 -12.04 5.68
N ASP A 80 -11.28 -11.32 6.76
CA ASP A 80 -11.76 -11.62 8.10
C ASP A 80 -13.05 -10.86 8.50
N LEU A 81 -13.78 -10.35 7.51
CA LEU A 81 -15.08 -9.72 7.75
C LEU A 81 -16.14 -10.75 8.11
N PRO A 82 -17.01 -10.46 9.10
CA PRO A 82 -18.18 -11.28 9.35
C PRO A 82 -19.01 -11.43 8.07
N GLU A 83 -19.44 -12.65 7.77
CA GLU A 83 -20.28 -12.98 6.61
C GLU A 83 -19.61 -12.84 5.21
N MET A 84 -18.38 -12.34 5.10
CA MET A 84 -17.68 -12.37 3.83
C MET A 84 -17.13 -13.76 3.51
N LYS A 85 -17.54 -14.28 2.36
CA LYS A 85 -16.95 -15.47 1.74
C LYS A 85 -15.81 -15.05 0.79
N SER A 86 -14.93 -14.19 1.27
CA SER A 86 -13.79 -13.76 0.48
C SER A 86 -12.71 -14.83 0.46
N ALA A 87 -12.08 -15.04 -0.70
CA ALA A 87 -10.87 -15.85 -0.81
C ALA A 87 -9.61 -15.08 -0.34
N MET A 88 -9.78 -13.89 0.22
CA MET A 88 -8.71 -13.03 0.70
C MET A 88 -8.12 -13.58 1.99
N ALA A 89 -6.78 -13.75 2.03
CA ALA A 89 -6.09 -14.29 3.20
C ALA A 89 -5.62 -13.22 4.19
N VAL A 90 -5.68 -11.94 3.81
CA VAL A 90 -5.24 -10.82 4.64
C VAL A 90 -6.22 -10.58 5.78
N GLU A 91 -5.69 -10.40 6.98
CA GLU A 91 -6.45 -10.14 8.20
C GLU A 91 -6.04 -8.80 8.83
N LEU A 92 -7.00 -8.09 9.41
CA LEU A 92 -6.75 -6.88 10.18
C LEU A 92 -5.88 -7.18 11.41
N GLY A 93 -4.87 -6.34 11.68
CA GLY A 93 -4.02 -6.46 12.85
C GLY A 93 -2.93 -7.54 12.76
N LYS A 94 -2.76 -8.20 11.62
CA LYS A 94 -1.69 -9.20 11.39
C LYS A 94 -0.44 -8.62 10.74
N GLY A 95 -0.33 -7.30 10.67
CA GLY A 95 0.77 -6.58 10.05
C GLY A 95 0.49 -6.20 8.59
N PRO A 96 1.40 -5.45 7.96
CA PRO A 96 1.26 -5.04 6.57
C PRO A 96 1.22 -6.24 5.63
N ALA A 97 0.59 -6.06 4.48
CA ALA A 97 0.49 -7.08 3.46
C ALA A 97 1.45 -6.76 2.30
N VAL A 98 2.37 -7.67 1.99
CA VAL A 98 3.22 -7.59 0.81
C VAL A 98 2.43 -8.15 -0.37
N LYS A 99 2.15 -7.28 -1.34
CA LYS A 99 1.38 -7.65 -2.52
C LYS A 99 2.18 -8.54 -3.45
N VAL A 100 1.64 -9.73 -3.73
CA VAL A 100 2.14 -10.64 -4.76
C VAL A 100 1.49 -10.32 -6.10
N MET A 101 0.17 -10.14 -6.09
CA MET A 101 -0.58 -9.74 -7.28
C MET A 101 -1.92 -9.11 -6.92
N ASP A 102 -2.42 -8.31 -7.86
CA ASP A 102 -3.82 -7.94 -7.93
C ASP A 102 -4.35 -8.17 -9.37
N ARG A 103 -5.56 -7.68 -9.67
CA ARG A 103 -6.15 -7.85 -11.00
C ARG A 103 -5.34 -7.19 -12.13
N SER A 104 -4.53 -6.18 -11.80
CA SER A 104 -3.85 -5.32 -12.77
C SER A 104 -2.34 -5.55 -12.84
N VAL A 105 -1.75 -6.24 -11.86
CA VAL A 105 -0.31 -6.43 -11.74
C VAL A 105 0.06 -7.77 -11.10
N ILE A 106 1.15 -8.34 -11.56
CA ILE A 106 1.95 -9.32 -10.82
C ILE A 106 3.21 -8.57 -10.42
N CYS A 107 3.42 -8.40 -9.11
CA CYS A 107 4.57 -7.68 -8.58
C CYS A 107 5.89 -8.36 -8.94
N THR A 108 6.94 -7.57 -9.09
CA THR A 108 8.27 -8.09 -9.40
C THR A 108 8.77 -8.98 -8.24
N PRO A 109 9.11 -10.26 -8.48
CA PRO A 109 9.49 -11.17 -7.41
C PRO A 109 10.63 -10.65 -6.53
N ALA A 110 11.65 -10.03 -7.12
CA ALA A 110 12.75 -9.44 -6.36
C ALA A 110 12.31 -8.34 -5.39
N VAL A 111 11.28 -7.55 -5.74
CA VAL A 111 10.72 -6.53 -4.84
C VAL A 111 9.91 -7.19 -3.73
N VAL A 112 9.12 -8.21 -4.05
CA VAL A 112 8.36 -8.98 -3.06
C VAL A 112 9.31 -9.60 -2.04
N ASP A 113 10.35 -10.29 -2.50
CA ASP A 113 11.35 -10.93 -1.64
C ASP A 113 12.09 -9.91 -0.76
N ALA A 114 12.44 -8.75 -1.30
CA ALA A 114 13.09 -7.67 -0.55
C ALA A 114 12.18 -7.11 0.55
N LEU A 115 10.89 -6.89 0.26
CA LEU A 115 9.92 -6.41 1.25
C LEU A 115 9.69 -7.45 2.37
N GLU A 116 9.59 -8.73 2.02
CA GLU A 116 9.47 -9.80 3.03
C GLU A 116 10.74 -9.93 3.89
N GLN A 117 11.91 -9.75 3.28
CA GLN A 117 13.16 -9.78 4.02
C GLN A 117 13.26 -8.56 4.97
N ALA A 118 12.91 -7.37 4.48
CA ALA A 118 12.89 -6.17 5.31
C ALA A 118 11.95 -6.31 6.51
N ALA A 119 10.77 -6.91 6.33
CA ALA A 119 9.85 -7.18 7.43
C ALA A 119 10.50 -8.10 8.50
N LYS A 120 11.19 -9.15 8.08
CA LYS A 120 11.93 -10.06 8.99
C LYS A 120 13.04 -9.33 9.72
N ASP A 121 13.83 -8.54 9.02
CA ASP A 121 14.97 -7.81 9.60
C ASP A 121 14.50 -6.77 10.63
N CYS A 122 13.34 -6.17 10.42
CA CYS A 122 12.69 -5.25 11.35
C CYS A 122 11.89 -5.95 12.46
N GLY A 123 11.76 -7.27 12.44
CA GLY A 123 10.93 -8.02 13.39
C GLY A 123 9.43 -7.74 13.28
N VAL A 124 8.98 -7.31 12.10
CA VAL A 124 7.58 -7.01 11.79
C VAL A 124 6.91 -8.23 11.18
N SER A 125 5.75 -8.62 11.73
CA SER A 125 4.90 -9.61 11.08
C SER A 125 4.35 -9.04 9.79
N ALA A 126 4.49 -9.75 8.69
CA ALA A 126 3.93 -9.37 7.39
C ALA A 126 3.11 -10.51 6.80
N GLN A 127 2.15 -10.16 5.97
CA GLN A 127 1.25 -11.08 5.29
C GLN A 127 1.54 -11.06 3.78
N ARG A 128 1.16 -12.10 3.05
CA ARG A 128 1.11 -12.07 1.58
C ARG A 128 -0.28 -11.70 1.10
N GLU A 129 -0.34 -10.83 0.10
CA GLU A 129 -1.58 -10.39 -0.51
C GLU A 129 -1.73 -10.91 -1.93
N ILE A 130 -2.90 -11.51 -2.19
CA ILE A 130 -3.44 -11.78 -3.52
C ILE A 130 -4.84 -11.20 -3.57
N LEU A 131 -4.99 -10.12 -4.33
CA LEU A 131 -6.27 -9.41 -4.50
C LEU A 131 -6.86 -9.72 -5.87
N LEU A 132 -7.94 -10.50 -5.90
CA LEU A 132 -8.56 -10.94 -7.16
C LEU A 132 -9.39 -9.86 -7.87
N CYS A 133 -9.70 -8.77 -7.17
CA CYS A 133 -10.42 -7.61 -7.70
C CYS A 133 -9.71 -6.33 -7.29
N GLY A 134 -9.89 -5.26 -8.05
CA GLY A 134 -9.19 -4.01 -7.79
C GLY A 134 -7.76 -3.98 -8.34
N GLY A 135 -7.09 -2.90 -8.10
CA GLY A 135 -5.72 -2.63 -8.54
C GLY A 135 -5.15 -1.47 -7.73
N THR A 136 -3.87 -1.20 -7.88
CA THR A 136 -3.17 -0.10 -7.23
C THR A 136 -2.24 0.59 -8.22
N ASP A 137 -1.67 1.70 -7.83
CA ASP A 137 -0.67 2.43 -8.61
C ASP A 137 0.48 1.55 -9.12
N THR A 138 0.76 0.42 -8.48
CA THR A 138 1.81 -0.53 -8.86
C THR A 138 1.77 -0.93 -10.34
N SER A 139 0.57 -1.09 -10.90
CA SER A 139 0.41 -1.55 -12.28
C SER A 139 0.87 -0.53 -13.33
N VAL A 140 0.69 0.76 -13.07
CA VAL A 140 1.19 1.82 -13.97
C VAL A 140 2.64 2.15 -13.70
N LEU A 141 3.10 2.02 -12.45
CA LEU A 141 4.51 2.13 -12.09
C LEU A 141 5.33 1.08 -12.84
N GLN A 142 4.91 -0.20 -12.82
CA GLN A 142 5.61 -1.29 -13.50
C GLN A 142 5.75 -1.08 -15.01
N LYS A 143 4.80 -0.40 -15.63
CA LYS A 143 4.75 -0.17 -17.09
C LYS A 143 5.43 1.12 -17.52
N ALA A 144 5.96 1.91 -16.59
CA ALA A 144 6.59 3.19 -16.93
C ALA A 144 7.87 2.98 -17.74
N ARG A 145 8.07 3.83 -18.75
CA ARG A 145 9.25 3.79 -19.64
C ARG A 145 9.51 2.41 -20.24
N ALA A 146 10.68 1.85 -19.99
CA ALA A 146 11.08 0.52 -20.45
C ALA A 146 10.69 -0.61 -19.48
N GLY A 147 9.97 -0.28 -18.44
CA GLY A 147 9.59 -1.16 -17.35
C GLY A 147 10.36 -0.83 -16.06
N VAL A 148 9.65 -0.87 -14.93
CA VAL A 148 10.19 -0.58 -13.59
C VAL A 148 9.95 -1.80 -12.71
N GLN A 149 10.90 -2.15 -11.86
CA GLN A 149 10.69 -3.18 -10.85
C GLN A 149 9.70 -2.63 -9.80
N ALA A 150 8.51 -3.20 -9.73
CA ALA A 150 7.46 -2.64 -8.89
C ALA A 150 6.83 -3.68 -7.97
N GLY A 151 6.48 -3.22 -6.78
CA GLY A 151 5.75 -3.94 -5.77
C GLY A 151 4.86 -3.02 -4.95
N ALA A 152 4.17 -3.58 -3.96
CA ALA A 152 3.35 -2.80 -3.04
C ALA A 152 3.39 -3.37 -1.63
N VAL A 153 3.24 -2.45 -0.68
CA VAL A 153 2.92 -2.75 0.72
C VAL A 153 1.54 -2.19 0.99
N SER A 154 0.63 -3.07 1.37
CA SER A 154 -0.76 -2.70 1.60
C SER A 154 -1.08 -2.70 3.10
N ILE A 155 -1.89 -1.74 3.52
CA ILE A 155 -2.39 -1.59 4.88
C ILE A 155 -3.74 -2.31 4.96
N PRO A 156 -3.86 -3.42 5.72
CA PRO A 156 -5.13 -4.13 5.85
C PRO A 156 -6.22 -3.21 6.40
N THR A 157 -7.29 -3.05 5.64
CA THR A 157 -8.37 -2.12 5.96
C THR A 157 -9.72 -2.80 5.70
N ARG A 158 -10.63 -2.71 6.67
CA ARG A 158 -12.02 -3.18 6.51
C ARG A 158 -12.91 -2.06 6.01
N TYR A 159 -13.92 -2.42 5.23
CA TYR A 159 -14.95 -1.51 4.73
C TYR A 159 -14.40 -0.35 3.90
N ILE A 160 -13.39 -0.63 3.07
CA ILE A 160 -12.82 0.35 2.13
C ILE A 160 -13.94 0.97 1.28
N HIS A 161 -13.80 2.24 0.90
CA HIS A 161 -14.79 3.03 0.17
C HIS A 161 -16.11 3.25 0.93
N SER A 162 -16.08 3.13 2.26
CA SER A 162 -17.21 3.42 3.11
C SER A 162 -16.99 4.67 4.00
N PRO A 163 -18.05 5.21 4.63
CA PRO A 163 -17.88 6.33 5.57
C PRO A 163 -17.14 5.98 6.86
N SER A 164 -16.91 4.70 7.13
CA SER A 164 -16.27 4.21 8.35
C SER A 164 -15.36 3.02 8.01
N GLU A 165 -14.16 3.33 7.62
CA GLU A 165 -13.09 2.38 7.35
C GLU A 165 -12.33 2.07 8.64
N PHE A 166 -11.75 0.86 8.74
CA PHE A 166 -11.01 0.39 9.92
C PHE A 166 -9.66 -0.18 9.49
N CYS A 167 -8.55 0.38 9.98
CA CYS A 167 -7.20 -0.15 9.77
C CYS A 167 -6.41 -0.31 11.08
#